data_63015d9befca39400e2bb1c494f6a073
#
_entry.id   63015d9befca39400e2bb1c494f6a073
#
_cell.length_a   1.000
_cell.length_b   1.000
_cell.length_c   1.000
_cell.angle_alpha   90.00
_cell.angle_beta   90.00
_cell.angle_gamma   90.00
#
_symmetry.space_group_name_H-M   'P 1'
#
loop_
_entity.id
_entity.type
_entity.pdbx_description
1 polymer ?
#
loop_
_entity_poly.entity_id
_entity_poly.type
_entity_poly.pdbx_seq_one_letter_code
_entity_poly.pdbx_strand_id
1 'polypeptide(L)'
;KIDKDTEKNMLTELKIEKDLIEAKDNTIGSYNYSYIKDRLEEKYKNKVSLPTIIDRARKGGFYINRPKSKAHDREVVTNYAGELVQHDSSHHKWSPYADKKWYLITSIDDCSRYLLYYNLVECETSWTHIMSLEDVAVLYGLAYSYYFDCHSIFRFVQGRDSFWRKHYKVTDDVDPQVKKILLELGVKVRYALSPQAKDYTSYCTSPLLLNFCQ
;
A
#
# COMPACT_ATOMS: atom_id res chain seq x y z
N LYS A 1 1.51 -27.95 24.36
CA LYS A 1 1.00 -27.21 25.53
C LYS A 1 1.89 -25.98 25.70
N ILE A 2 1.32 -24.78 25.69
CA ILE A 2 2.09 -23.56 25.90
C ILE A 2 2.32 -23.39 27.40
N ASP A 3 3.50 -22.93 27.81
CA ASP A 3 3.79 -22.59 29.20
C ASP A 3 3.05 -21.30 29.61
N LYS A 4 2.88 -21.13 30.92
CA LYS A 4 2.10 -20.01 31.47
C LYS A 4 2.76 -18.65 31.19
N ASP A 5 4.07 -18.59 31.12
CA ASP A 5 4.80 -17.34 30.88
C ASP A 5 4.67 -16.90 29.42
N THR A 6 4.79 -17.83 28.48
CA THR A 6 4.52 -17.56 27.05
C THR A 6 3.07 -17.12 26.83
N GLU A 7 2.10 -17.73 27.51
CA GLU A 7 0.69 -17.32 27.39
C GLU A 7 0.47 -15.90 27.95
N LYS A 8 1.10 -15.56 29.07
CA LYS A 8 1.06 -14.22 29.66
C LYS A 8 1.67 -13.17 28.73
N ASN A 9 2.84 -13.46 28.16
CA ASN A 9 3.53 -12.56 27.23
C ASN A 9 2.67 -12.32 25.99
N MET A 10 2.07 -13.37 25.42
CA MET A 10 1.17 -13.28 24.27
C MET A 10 -0.07 -12.41 24.56
N LEU A 11 -0.69 -12.57 25.73
CA LEU A 11 -1.82 -11.74 26.14
C LEU A 11 -1.42 -10.28 26.33
N THR A 12 -0.21 -10.02 26.81
CA THR A 12 0.31 -8.64 26.93
C THR A 12 0.44 -7.98 25.57
N GLU A 13 1.02 -8.66 24.58
CA GLU A 13 1.16 -8.13 23.23
C GLU A 13 -0.20 -7.95 22.53
N LEU A 14 -1.15 -8.87 22.74
CA LEU A 14 -2.52 -8.73 22.23
C LEU A 14 -3.27 -7.54 22.83
N LYS A 15 -3.04 -7.22 24.10
CA LYS A 15 -3.62 -6.02 24.74
C LYS A 15 -3.05 -4.74 24.15
N ILE A 16 -1.74 -4.67 23.92
CA ILE A 16 -1.10 -3.52 23.28
C ILE A 16 -1.72 -3.28 21.89
N GLU A 17 -1.87 -4.34 21.07
CA GLU A 17 -2.53 -4.24 19.78
C GLU A 17 -3.98 -3.76 19.89
N LYS A 18 -4.72 -4.24 20.89
CA LYS A 18 -6.10 -3.81 21.14
C LYS A 18 -6.16 -2.32 21.43
N ASP A 19 -5.31 -1.83 22.33
CA ASP A 19 -5.26 -0.42 22.70
C ASP A 19 -4.94 0.46 21.47
N LEU A 20 -4.05 -0.02 20.58
CA LEU A 20 -3.75 0.66 19.32
C LEU A 20 -4.94 0.68 18.34
N ILE A 21 -5.71 -0.40 18.25
CA ILE A 21 -6.91 -0.49 17.40
C ILE A 21 -8.03 0.42 17.93
N GLU A 22 -8.18 0.52 19.24
CA GLU A 22 -9.21 1.34 19.88
C GLU A 22 -8.86 2.83 19.92
N ALA A 23 -7.62 3.21 19.67
CA ALA A 23 -7.19 4.61 19.61
C ALA A 23 -7.80 5.32 18.40
N LYS A 24 -8.56 6.39 18.65
CA LYS A 24 -9.33 7.13 17.62
C LYS A 24 -8.49 7.73 16.49
N ASP A 25 -7.23 8.03 16.77
CA ASP A 25 -6.31 8.67 15.82
C ASP A 25 -5.49 7.64 15.01
N ASN A 26 -5.75 6.35 15.21
CA ASN A 26 -4.99 5.29 14.58
C ASN A 26 -5.73 4.71 13.38
N THR A 27 -4.98 4.41 12.32
CA THR A 27 -5.49 3.78 11.08
C THR A 27 -5.52 2.26 11.16
N ILE A 28 -4.96 1.66 12.23
CA ILE A 28 -4.95 0.20 12.44
C ILE A 28 -6.35 -0.27 12.81
N GLY A 29 -7.01 -0.97 11.90
CA GLY A 29 -8.37 -1.49 12.09
C GLY A 29 -8.44 -2.99 12.37
N SER A 30 -7.31 -3.68 12.60
CA SER A 30 -7.28 -5.13 12.84
C SER A 30 -5.97 -5.58 13.46
N TYR A 31 -6.03 -6.72 14.20
CA TYR A 31 -4.85 -7.37 14.76
C TYR A 31 -3.91 -7.88 13.66
N ASN A 32 -2.61 -7.63 13.83
CA ASN A 32 -1.55 -8.23 13.03
C ASN A 32 -0.89 -9.38 13.80
N TYR A 33 -1.44 -10.58 13.68
CA TYR A 33 -0.93 -11.75 14.41
C TYR A 33 0.48 -12.19 13.97
N SER A 34 0.88 -11.89 12.74
CA SER A 34 2.26 -12.16 12.27
C SER A 34 3.24 -11.26 13.02
N TYR A 35 2.93 -9.97 13.14
CA TYR A 35 3.73 -9.03 13.90
C TYR A 35 3.82 -9.39 15.39
N ILE A 36 2.69 -9.82 16.00
CA ILE A 36 2.70 -10.32 17.37
C ILE A 36 3.63 -11.54 17.52
N LYS A 37 3.65 -12.45 16.53
CA LYS A 37 4.57 -13.59 16.51
C LYS A 37 6.02 -13.13 16.51
N ASP A 38 6.36 -12.19 15.63
CA ASP A 38 7.73 -11.68 15.53
C ASP A 38 8.17 -10.99 16.84
N ARG A 39 7.33 -10.17 17.44
CA ARG A 39 7.58 -9.55 18.75
C ARG A 39 7.76 -10.56 19.87
N LEU A 40 6.99 -11.65 19.90
CA LEU A 40 7.15 -12.72 20.88
C LEU A 40 8.51 -13.40 20.73
N GLU A 41 8.96 -13.60 19.52
CA GLU A 41 10.27 -14.21 19.25
C GLU A 41 11.43 -13.25 19.58
N GLU A 42 11.34 -11.99 19.18
CA GLU A 42 12.39 -11.00 19.41
C GLU A 42 12.52 -10.60 20.88
N LYS A 43 11.41 -10.21 21.51
CA LYS A 43 11.38 -9.61 22.85
C LYS A 43 11.46 -10.65 23.97
N TYR A 44 10.75 -11.77 23.81
CA TYR A 44 10.61 -12.76 24.87
C TYR A 44 11.29 -14.09 24.53
N LYS A 45 11.86 -14.23 23.33
CA LYS A 45 12.44 -15.48 22.81
C LYS A 45 11.44 -16.64 22.80
N ASN A 46 10.14 -16.34 22.76
CA ASN A 46 9.07 -17.32 22.73
C ASN A 46 8.72 -17.68 21.26
N LYS A 47 8.95 -18.93 20.85
CA LYS A 47 8.57 -19.44 19.54
C LYS A 47 7.15 -20.02 19.57
N VAL A 48 6.20 -19.32 19.00
CA VAL A 48 4.79 -19.75 18.95
C VAL A 48 4.33 -19.76 17.47
N SER A 49 3.59 -20.80 17.08
CA SER A 49 3.04 -20.85 15.74
C SER A 49 1.87 -19.86 15.56
N LEU A 50 1.77 -19.28 14.36
CA LEU A 50 0.70 -18.32 14.04
C LEU A 50 -0.72 -18.86 14.30
N PRO A 51 -1.07 -20.12 13.92
CA PRO A 51 -2.38 -20.68 14.26
C PRO A 51 -2.67 -20.73 15.75
N THR A 52 -1.64 -20.96 16.57
CA THR A 52 -1.80 -20.98 18.02
C THR A 52 -2.11 -19.61 18.59
N ILE A 53 -1.44 -18.56 18.10
CA ILE A 53 -1.69 -17.17 18.48
C ILE A 53 -3.14 -16.81 18.13
N ILE A 54 -3.59 -17.12 16.91
CA ILE A 54 -4.97 -16.85 16.44
C ILE A 54 -6.01 -17.59 17.30
N ASP A 55 -5.77 -18.88 17.65
CA ASP A 55 -6.67 -19.64 18.52
C ASP A 55 -6.80 -19.00 19.91
N ARG A 56 -5.68 -18.60 20.49
CA ARG A 56 -5.67 -17.92 21.80
C ARG A 56 -6.31 -16.53 21.74
N ALA A 57 -6.03 -15.79 20.67
CA ALA A 57 -6.64 -14.49 20.45
C ALA A 57 -8.18 -14.60 20.35
N ARG A 58 -8.70 -15.60 19.62
CA ARG A 58 -10.15 -15.87 19.54
C ARG A 58 -10.75 -16.18 20.92
N LYS A 59 -10.10 -17.04 21.68
CA LYS A 59 -10.56 -17.42 23.03
C LYS A 59 -10.49 -16.25 24.02
N GLY A 60 -9.53 -15.36 23.86
CA GLY A 60 -9.32 -14.18 24.71
C GLY A 60 -10.13 -12.94 24.31
N GLY A 61 -10.94 -13.00 23.22
CA GLY A 61 -11.69 -11.84 22.75
C GLY A 61 -10.87 -10.80 21.96
N PHE A 62 -9.67 -11.19 21.52
CA PHE A 62 -8.77 -10.36 20.67
C PHE A 62 -8.89 -10.75 19.20
N TYR A 63 -10.12 -10.85 18.69
CA TYR A 63 -10.39 -11.24 17.32
C TYR A 63 -11.53 -10.41 16.74
N ILE A 64 -11.27 -9.76 15.60
CA ILE A 64 -12.29 -9.02 14.86
C ILE A 64 -12.74 -9.91 13.70
N ASN A 65 -14.02 -10.32 13.74
CA ASN A 65 -14.61 -11.06 12.64
C ASN A 65 -14.89 -10.10 11.47
N ARG A 66 -14.19 -10.27 10.36
CA ARG A 66 -14.45 -9.52 9.14
C ARG A 66 -15.33 -10.34 8.22
N PRO A 67 -16.44 -9.78 7.69
CA PRO A 67 -17.18 -10.45 6.65
C PRO A 67 -16.26 -10.69 5.44
N LYS A 68 -16.32 -11.89 4.89
CA LYS A 68 -15.58 -12.18 3.66
C LYS A 68 -16.16 -11.32 2.54
N SER A 69 -15.34 -10.44 1.94
CA SER A 69 -15.72 -9.78 0.71
C SER A 69 -15.89 -10.81 -0.40
N LYS A 70 -16.87 -10.60 -1.27
CA LYS A 70 -16.97 -11.41 -2.49
C LYS A 70 -15.74 -11.15 -3.34
N ALA A 71 -15.17 -12.22 -3.90
CA ALA A 71 -14.14 -12.07 -4.92
C ALA A 71 -14.73 -11.33 -6.12
N HIS A 72 -14.05 -10.31 -6.59
CA HIS A 72 -14.37 -9.63 -7.84
C HIS A 72 -13.47 -10.18 -8.94
N ASP A 73 -14.02 -10.31 -10.14
CA ASP A 73 -13.23 -10.68 -11.31
C ASP A 73 -12.20 -9.58 -11.59
N ARG A 74 -11.02 -9.99 -12.02
CA ARG A 74 -9.97 -9.04 -12.40
C ARG A 74 -10.36 -8.36 -13.72
N GLU A 75 -10.42 -7.04 -13.73
CA GLU A 75 -10.64 -6.26 -14.93
C GLU A 75 -9.43 -6.31 -15.89
N VAL A 76 -8.23 -6.45 -15.32
CA VAL A 76 -6.98 -6.53 -16.07
C VAL A 76 -6.29 -7.86 -15.78
N VAL A 77 -5.98 -8.62 -16.81
CA VAL A 77 -5.21 -9.86 -16.74
C VAL A 77 -3.88 -9.63 -17.46
N THR A 78 -2.79 -9.96 -16.79
CA THR A 78 -1.42 -9.89 -17.33
C THR A 78 -0.84 -11.28 -17.52
N ASN A 79 -0.05 -11.49 -18.56
CA ASN A 79 0.45 -12.79 -18.96
C ASN A 79 1.91 -13.01 -18.59
N TYR A 80 2.69 -11.94 -18.45
CA TYR A 80 4.13 -12.01 -18.12
C TYR A 80 4.56 -10.84 -17.25
N ALA A 81 5.66 -11.03 -16.51
CA ALA A 81 6.25 -10.00 -15.68
C ALA A 81 6.73 -8.81 -16.54
N GLY A 82 6.49 -7.59 -16.09
CA GLY A 82 6.80 -6.36 -16.81
C GLY A 82 5.75 -5.95 -17.86
N GLU A 83 4.68 -6.72 -18.06
CA GLU A 83 3.58 -6.32 -18.96
C GLU A 83 2.83 -5.11 -18.41
N LEU A 84 2.56 -5.10 -17.10
CA LEU A 84 1.88 -4.01 -16.42
C LEU A 84 2.45 -3.80 -15.02
N VAL A 85 2.87 -2.59 -14.75
CA VAL A 85 3.26 -2.16 -13.40
C VAL A 85 2.17 -1.26 -12.85
N GLN A 86 1.60 -1.63 -11.70
CA GLN A 86 0.71 -0.78 -10.93
C GLN A 86 1.55 0.17 -10.10
N HIS A 87 1.32 1.47 -10.27
CA HIS A 87 2.01 2.53 -9.56
C HIS A 87 1.01 3.39 -8.81
N ASP A 88 1.19 3.50 -7.51
CA ASP A 88 0.25 4.18 -6.62
C ASP A 88 0.97 4.88 -5.48
N SER A 89 0.29 5.84 -4.87
CA SER A 89 0.71 6.44 -3.62
C SER A 89 -0.41 6.42 -2.58
N SER A 90 -0.04 6.21 -1.34
CA SER A 90 -0.98 6.13 -0.23
C SER A 90 -0.56 7.06 0.90
N HIS A 91 -1.47 7.93 1.37
CA HIS A 91 -1.20 8.95 2.38
C HIS A 91 -1.81 8.58 3.73
N HIS A 92 -0.97 8.06 4.64
CA HIS A 92 -1.42 7.58 5.95
C HIS A 92 -0.39 7.86 7.06
N LYS A 93 -0.83 7.71 8.32
CA LYS A 93 0.08 7.48 9.45
C LYS A 93 0.53 6.02 9.40
N TRP A 94 1.74 5.78 8.90
CA TRP A 94 2.28 4.43 8.69
C TRP A 94 2.72 3.73 9.97
N SER A 95 2.98 4.49 11.02
CA SER A 95 3.24 3.98 12.36
C SER A 95 2.20 4.53 13.32
N PRO A 96 1.75 3.76 14.32
CA PRO A 96 0.88 4.26 15.39
C PRO A 96 1.53 5.37 16.22
N TYR A 97 2.86 5.47 16.17
CA TYR A 97 3.65 6.48 16.87
C TYR A 97 4.06 7.67 15.98
N ALA A 98 3.61 7.70 14.71
CA ALA A 98 3.95 8.78 13.82
C ALA A 98 3.18 10.05 14.16
N ASP A 99 3.88 11.17 14.25
CA ASP A 99 3.26 12.47 14.51
C ASP A 99 2.48 12.99 13.30
N LYS A 100 2.94 12.68 12.08
CA LYS A 100 2.37 13.14 10.81
C LYS A 100 2.13 11.99 9.84
N LYS A 101 1.30 12.27 8.82
CA LYS A 101 1.08 11.36 7.70
C LYS A 101 2.23 11.50 6.70
N TRP A 102 2.56 10.39 6.04
CA TRP A 102 3.56 10.30 4.98
C TRP A 102 2.94 9.64 3.75
N TYR A 103 3.49 9.92 2.59
CA TYR A 103 3.12 9.25 1.36
C TYR A 103 4.00 8.02 1.16
N LEU A 104 3.38 6.87 0.99
CA LEU A 104 4.05 5.67 0.56
C LEU A 104 3.86 5.53 -0.95
N ILE A 105 4.93 5.67 -1.71
CA ILE A 105 4.95 5.44 -3.16
C ILE A 105 5.33 4.00 -3.40
N THR A 106 4.56 3.28 -4.22
CA THR A 106 4.80 1.87 -4.54
C THR A 106 4.68 1.60 -6.02
N SER A 107 5.50 0.68 -6.53
CA SER A 107 5.37 0.09 -7.86
C SER A 107 5.33 -1.43 -7.73
N ILE A 108 4.29 -2.07 -8.23
CA ILE A 108 4.07 -3.52 -8.13
C ILE A 108 3.85 -4.09 -9.52
N ASP A 109 4.59 -5.14 -9.87
CA ASP A 109 4.31 -5.89 -11.09
C ASP A 109 3.00 -6.66 -10.97
N ASP A 110 2.06 -6.44 -11.88
CA ASP A 110 0.72 -7.02 -11.80
C ASP A 110 0.71 -8.53 -11.97
N CYS A 111 1.59 -9.08 -12.79
CA CYS A 111 1.66 -10.50 -13.07
C CYS A 111 2.26 -11.28 -11.91
N SER A 112 3.46 -10.94 -11.47
CA SER A 112 4.21 -11.65 -10.42
C SER A 112 3.82 -11.22 -9.01
N ARG A 113 3.16 -10.08 -8.86
CA ARG A 113 2.89 -9.41 -7.59
C ARG A 113 4.15 -9.00 -6.83
N TYR A 114 5.27 -8.93 -7.53
CA TYR A 114 6.52 -8.50 -6.96
C TYR A 114 6.53 -6.99 -6.74
N LEU A 115 6.94 -6.56 -5.54
CA LEU A 115 7.10 -5.16 -5.19
C LEU A 115 8.43 -4.66 -5.76
N LEU A 116 8.35 -3.89 -6.87
CA LEU A 116 9.51 -3.37 -7.59
C LEU A 116 10.12 -2.15 -6.89
N TYR A 117 9.27 -1.33 -6.28
CA TYR A 117 9.69 -0.09 -5.60
C TYR A 117 8.78 0.24 -4.45
N TYR A 118 9.36 0.76 -3.39
CA TYR A 118 8.63 1.42 -2.29
C TYR A 118 9.50 2.51 -1.68
N ASN A 119 8.87 3.62 -1.31
CA ASN A 119 9.53 4.69 -0.57
C ASN A 119 8.52 5.51 0.22
N LEU A 120 8.91 5.96 1.42
CA LEU A 120 8.14 6.86 2.25
C LEU A 120 8.67 8.29 2.08
N VAL A 121 7.79 9.20 1.66
CA VAL A 121 8.14 10.61 1.44
C VAL A 121 7.18 11.53 2.20
N GLU A 122 7.67 12.67 2.65
CA GLU A 122 6.85 13.65 3.36
C GLU A 122 5.89 14.39 2.43
N CYS A 123 6.33 14.63 1.19
CA CYS A 123 5.55 15.33 0.18
C CYS A 123 5.51 14.52 -1.11
N GLU A 124 4.32 14.34 -1.65
CA GLU A 124 4.10 13.75 -2.96
C GLU A 124 4.24 14.84 -4.03
N THR A 125 5.13 14.60 -5.00
CA THR A 125 5.39 15.51 -6.12
C THR A 125 5.53 14.69 -7.41
N SER A 126 5.34 15.32 -8.57
CA SER A 126 5.64 14.66 -9.85
C SER A 126 7.07 14.15 -9.92
N TRP A 127 8.01 14.89 -9.30
CA TRP A 127 9.41 14.50 -9.27
C TRP A 127 9.66 13.22 -8.46
N THR A 128 9.02 13.06 -7.29
CA THR A 128 9.16 11.84 -6.50
C THR A 128 8.65 10.60 -7.25
N HIS A 129 7.60 10.74 -8.07
CA HIS A 129 7.13 9.68 -8.94
C HIS A 129 8.08 9.41 -10.10
N ILE A 130 8.65 10.44 -10.75
CA ILE A 130 9.62 10.27 -11.83
C ILE A 130 10.85 9.51 -11.32
N MET A 131 11.39 9.88 -10.17
CA MET A 131 12.53 9.19 -9.55
C MET A 131 12.20 7.71 -9.26
N SER A 132 11.00 7.42 -8.77
CA SER A 132 10.58 6.03 -8.52
C SER A 132 10.47 5.21 -9.80
N LEU A 133 10.01 5.80 -10.89
CA LEU A 133 9.95 5.15 -12.21
C LEU A 133 11.34 4.93 -12.79
N GLU A 134 12.26 5.89 -12.60
CA GLU A 134 13.66 5.78 -12.99
C GLU A 134 14.34 4.62 -12.25
N ASP A 135 14.19 4.54 -10.92
CA ASP A 135 14.73 3.44 -10.11
C ASP A 135 14.22 2.07 -10.58
N VAL A 136 12.93 1.95 -10.87
CA VAL A 136 12.36 0.72 -11.43
C VAL A 136 12.97 0.40 -12.79
N ALA A 137 13.08 1.39 -13.68
CA ALA A 137 13.64 1.21 -15.01
C ALA A 137 15.11 0.80 -14.99
N VAL A 138 15.91 1.38 -14.09
CA VAL A 138 17.34 1.06 -13.93
C VAL A 138 17.55 -0.34 -13.36
N LEU A 139 16.73 -0.75 -12.37
CA LEU A 139 16.92 -2.02 -11.69
C LEU A 139 16.30 -3.22 -12.43
N TYR A 140 15.15 -3.02 -13.08
CA TYR A 140 14.36 -4.10 -13.66
C TYR A 140 14.11 -3.96 -15.17
N GLY A 141 14.43 -2.80 -15.74
CA GLY A 141 14.13 -2.47 -17.12
C GLY A 141 12.78 -1.75 -17.26
N LEU A 142 12.49 -1.30 -18.49
CA LEU A 142 11.25 -0.60 -18.81
C LEU A 142 10.08 -1.58 -18.88
N ALA A 143 9.02 -1.29 -18.13
CA ALA A 143 7.77 -2.00 -18.24
C ALA A 143 7.05 -1.65 -19.55
N TYR A 144 6.27 -2.59 -20.09
CA TYR A 144 5.47 -2.36 -21.29
C TYR A 144 4.35 -1.33 -21.04
N SER A 145 3.74 -1.34 -19.86
CA SER A 145 2.71 -0.39 -19.48
C SER A 145 2.69 -0.10 -17.98
N TYR A 146 2.26 1.11 -17.65
CA TYR A 146 1.97 1.52 -16.27
C TYR A 146 0.48 1.75 -16.07
N TYR A 147 -0.01 1.39 -14.89
CA TYR A 147 -1.39 1.60 -14.44
C TYR A 147 -1.39 2.58 -13.27
N PHE A 148 -2.06 3.72 -13.47
CA PHE A 148 -2.19 4.78 -12.48
C PHE A 148 -3.63 4.97 -12.05
N ASP A 149 -3.80 5.60 -10.92
CA ASP A 149 -5.08 6.19 -10.56
C ASP A 149 -5.34 7.48 -11.37
N CYS A 150 -6.55 8.04 -11.23
CA CYS A 150 -6.93 9.29 -11.87
C CYS A 150 -6.47 10.53 -11.08
N HIS A 151 -5.37 10.44 -10.31
CA HIS A 151 -4.82 11.58 -9.58
C HIS A 151 -4.25 12.63 -10.55
N SER A 152 -4.30 13.91 -10.16
CA SER A 152 -3.88 15.05 -11.01
C SER A 152 -2.40 15.01 -11.41
N ILE A 153 -1.56 14.31 -10.65
CA ILE A 153 -0.14 14.10 -10.97
C ILE A 153 0.04 13.22 -12.21
N PHE A 154 -0.88 12.27 -12.44
CA PHE A 154 -0.80 11.29 -13.53
C PHE A 154 -1.72 11.60 -14.68
N ARG A 155 -2.82 12.30 -14.44
CA ARG A 155 -3.83 12.57 -15.44
C ARG A 155 -4.34 14.01 -15.35
N PHE A 156 -4.33 14.71 -16.48
CA PHE A 156 -5.07 15.96 -16.58
C PHE A 156 -6.58 15.67 -16.63
N VAL A 157 -7.34 16.32 -15.73
CA VAL A 157 -8.79 16.23 -15.69
C VAL A 157 -9.35 17.64 -15.93
N GLN A 158 -9.95 17.85 -17.11
CA GLN A 158 -10.62 19.10 -17.43
C GLN A 158 -11.81 19.32 -16.46
N GLY A 159 -11.90 20.50 -15.87
CA GLY A 159 -13.00 20.86 -14.96
C GLY A 159 -12.68 20.77 -13.47
N ARG A 160 -11.47 20.36 -13.06
CA ARG A 160 -10.98 20.48 -11.68
C ARG A 160 -10.45 21.86 -11.32
N ASP A 161 -10.45 22.78 -12.26
CA ASP A 161 -10.06 24.16 -12.03
C ASP A 161 -11.04 24.82 -11.04
N SER A 162 -10.49 25.51 -10.04
CA SER A 162 -11.30 26.32 -9.16
C SER A 162 -11.98 27.40 -9.99
N PHE A 163 -13.16 27.87 -9.54
CA PHE A 163 -13.94 28.93 -10.19
C PHE A 163 -13.12 30.16 -10.62
N TRP A 164 -11.97 30.39 -9.96
CA TRP A 164 -11.04 31.50 -10.18
C TRP A 164 -9.87 31.21 -11.11
N ARG A 165 -9.60 29.94 -11.48
CA ARG A 165 -8.53 29.53 -12.39
C ARG A 165 -9.14 28.80 -13.61
N LYS A 166 -9.77 29.53 -14.46
CA LYS A 166 -10.13 29.04 -15.79
C LYS A 166 -8.91 29.21 -16.69
N HIS A 167 -8.23 28.12 -17.02
CA HIS A 167 -7.21 28.14 -18.04
C HIS A 167 -7.86 28.30 -19.42
N TYR A 168 -7.93 29.54 -19.88
CA TYR A 168 -8.42 29.88 -21.24
C TYR A 168 -7.38 29.62 -22.34
N LYS A 169 -6.17 29.26 -21.99
CA LYS A 169 -5.15 28.92 -22.99
C LYS A 169 -5.20 27.41 -23.23
N VAL A 170 -5.60 27.04 -24.44
CA VAL A 170 -5.26 25.75 -25.02
C VAL A 170 -3.75 25.77 -25.18
N THR A 171 -3.04 25.28 -24.16
CA THR A 171 -1.63 24.96 -24.27
C THR A 171 -1.56 23.55 -24.81
N ASP A 172 -0.76 23.30 -25.83
CA ASP A 172 -0.47 21.96 -26.37
C ASP A 172 0.15 21.02 -25.32
N ASP A 173 0.36 21.51 -24.10
CA ASP A 173 1.09 20.90 -23.00
C ASP A 173 0.19 20.53 -21.82
N VAL A 174 -0.87 19.77 -22.13
CA VAL A 174 -1.90 19.38 -21.15
C VAL A 174 -1.52 18.13 -20.34
N ASP A 175 -0.58 17.33 -20.82
CA ASP A 175 -0.22 16.08 -20.17
C ASP A 175 0.73 16.30 -18.97
N PRO A 176 0.49 15.64 -17.83
CA PRO A 176 1.40 15.67 -16.68
C PRO A 176 2.81 15.19 -17.04
N GLN A 177 3.83 15.73 -16.38
CA GLN A 177 5.23 15.40 -16.67
C GLN A 177 5.52 13.89 -16.60
N VAL A 178 4.94 13.18 -15.63
CA VAL A 178 5.08 11.72 -15.51
C VAL A 178 4.62 11.01 -16.77
N LYS A 179 3.45 11.40 -17.30
CA LYS A 179 2.90 10.80 -18.52
C LYS A 179 3.79 11.09 -19.74
N LYS A 180 4.29 12.33 -19.89
CA LYS A 180 5.17 12.71 -21.00
C LYS A 180 6.43 11.86 -21.05
N ILE A 181 7.12 11.73 -19.92
CA ILE A 181 8.34 10.93 -19.83
C ILE A 181 8.06 9.46 -20.22
N LEU A 182 6.99 8.88 -19.71
CA LEU A 182 6.63 7.50 -20.06
C LEU A 182 6.34 7.33 -21.55
N LEU A 183 5.62 8.27 -22.18
CA LEU A 183 5.33 8.25 -23.60
C LEU A 183 6.60 8.44 -24.46
N GLU A 184 7.52 9.31 -24.06
CA GLU A 184 8.82 9.49 -24.73
C GLU A 184 9.67 8.22 -24.64
N LEU A 185 9.58 7.45 -23.55
CA LEU A 185 10.22 6.14 -23.39
C LEU A 185 9.48 5.02 -24.12
N GLY A 186 8.37 5.29 -24.81
CA GLY A 186 7.56 4.30 -25.51
C GLY A 186 6.70 3.42 -24.59
N VAL A 187 6.54 3.79 -23.33
CA VAL A 187 5.77 3.06 -22.32
C VAL A 187 4.30 3.46 -22.39
N LYS A 188 3.40 2.48 -22.39
CA LYS A 188 1.96 2.73 -22.41
C LYS A 188 1.44 3.13 -21.05
N VAL A 189 0.54 4.10 -21.00
CA VAL A 189 -0.10 4.57 -19.77
C VAL A 189 -1.57 4.16 -19.77
N ARG A 190 -2.01 3.51 -18.68
CA ARG A 190 -3.40 3.11 -18.45
C ARG A 190 -3.90 3.74 -17.15
N TYR A 191 -5.20 4.01 -17.07
CA TYR A 191 -5.82 4.62 -15.88
C TYR A 191 -6.96 3.80 -15.34
N ALA A 192 -7.09 3.77 -14.01
CA ALA A 192 -8.25 3.22 -13.33
C ALA A 192 -9.50 4.05 -13.69
N LEU A 193 -10.45 3.46 -14.38
CA LEU A 193 -11.67 4.14 -14.82
C LEU A 193 -12.80 4.05 -13.78
N SER A 194 -12.69 3.16 -12.79
CA SER A 194 -13.69 2.97 -11.74
C SER A 194 -13.06 2.91 -10.34
N PRO A 195 -13.81 3.26 -9.27
CA PRO A 195 -13.33 3.10 -7.88
C PRO A 195 -13.00 1.65 -7.53
N GLN A 196 -13.71 0.68 -8.11
CA GLN A 196 -13.48 -0.75 -7.89
C GLN A 196 -12.16 -1.22 -8.50
N ALA A 197 -11.68 -0.58 -9.57
CA ALA A 197 -10.37 -0.86 -10.15
C ALA A 197 -9.19 -0.46 -9.24
N LYS A 198 -9.45 0.40 -8.22
CA LYS A 198 -8.46 0.80 -7.19
C LYS A 198 -8.30 -0.20 -6.06
N ASP A 199 -9.30 -1.03 -5.78
CA ASP A 199 -9.29 -1.90 -4.60
C ASP A 199 -8.14 -2.92 -4.60
N TYR A 200 -7.46 -3.09 -5.73
CA TYR A 200 -6.34 -4.02 -5.87
C TYR A 200 -5.04 -3.53 -5.20
N THR A 201 -4.76 -2.24 -5.25
CA THR A 201 -3.55 -1.67 -4.64
C THR A 201 -3.64 -1.63 -3.12
N SER A 202 -4.82 -1.37 -2.57
CA SER A 202 -5.04 -1.29 -1.12
C SER A 202 -4.84 -2.64 -0.39
N TYR A 203 -5.08 -3.78 -1.07
CA TYR A 203 -4.88 -5.11 -0.47
C TYR A 203 -3.40 -5.56 -0.45
N CYS A 204 -2.58 -5.08 -1.39
CA CYS A 204 -1.17 -5.44 -1.44
C CYS A 204 -0.30 -4.64 -0.47
N THR A 205 -0.71 -3.42 -0.12
CA THR A 205 0.07 -2.54 0.75
C THR A 205 -0.16 -2.79 2.25
N SER A 206 -1.29 -3.40 2.62
CA SER A 206 -1.71 -3.50 4.01
C SER A 206 -0.94 -4.52 4.89
N PRO A 207 -0.55 -5.73 4.46
CA PRO A 207 0.12 -6.70 5.32
C PRO A 207 1.65 -6.74 5.20
N LEU A 208 2.23 -6.35 4.04
CA LEU A 208 3.67 -6.51 3.79
C LEU A 208 4.51 -5.36 4.34
N LEU A 209 3.96 -4.15 4.39
CA LEU A 209 4.74 -2.95 4.72
C LEU A 209 4.85 -2.69 6.22
N LEU A 210 3.96 -3.23 7.05
CA LEU A 210 4.11 -3.15 8.51
C LEU A 210 5.32 -3.91 9.04
N ASN A 211 5.88 -4.85 8.25
CA ASN A 211 7.09 -5.58 8.61
C ASN A 211 8.40 -4.87 8.20
N PHE A 212 8.33 -3.79 7.41
CA PHE A 212 9.52 -3.06 6.93
C PHE A 212 9.79 -1.73 7.65
N CYS A 213 8.89 -1.27 8.52
CA CYS A 213 9.06 -0.04 9.29
C CYS A 213 9.61 -0.32 10.71
N GLN A 214 10.57 -1.21 10.83
CA GLN A 214 11.38 -1.41 12.04
C GLN A 214 12.83 -1.08 11.78
#